data_beb042e88520a46d63e5374ea1bd294c
#
_entry.id   beb042e88520a46d63e5374ea1bd294c
#
_cell.length_a   1.000
_cell.length_b   1.000
_cell.length_c   1.000
_cell.angle_alpha   90.00
_cell.angle_beta   90.00
_cell.angle_gamma   90.00
#
_symmetry.space_group_name_H-M   'P 1'
#
loop_
_entity.id
_entity.type
_entity.pdbx_description
1 polymer ?
#
loop_
_entity_poly.entity_id
_entity_poly.type
_entity_poly.pdbx_seq_one_letter_code
_entity_poly.pdbx_strand_id
1 'polypeptide(L)'
;ITLGIIGIVAAITLPNLIANHKKQIIETRLAKFYSTVNQAITQSEVINGDKKYWFDDLGGAQIGEDGKPIEGSSEAQKWFNSYLAPYMQITKEEIDSSGRLIIYFPDGSAVKTRFSDGSREWIFYPEKPNNCSEATSNFGKCAFLFMYYPAKAPHGNGTENSDFKYHIGKGFEPFKWHWDGEATSLYDGCKERFSYTIEHAYCTALIQHNGWKIPKDYPIKL
;
A
#
# COMPACT_ATOMS: atom_id res chain seq x y z
N ILE A 1 -6.13 35.05 -35.33
CA ILE A 1 -6.08 35.47 -33.92
C ILE A 1 -6.83 34.48 -33.01
N THR A 2 -7.96 33.91 -33.41
CA THR A 2 -8.77 32.94 -32.61
C THR A 2 -8.04 31.64 -32.28
N LEU A 3 -7.29 31.06 -33.23
CA LEU A 3 -6.52 29.83 -33.02
C LEU A 3 -5.39 29.97 -31.98
N GLY A 4 -4.76 31.17 -31.90
CA GLY A 4 -3.73 31.47 -30.92
C GLY A 4 -4.27 31.51 -29.48
N ILE A 5 -5.48 32.07 -29.28
CA ILE A 5 -6.12 32.17 -27.96
C ILE A 5 -6.52 30.78 -27.44
N ILE A 6 -7.09 29.93 -28.31
CA ILE A 6 -7.48 28.56 -27.93
C ILE A 6 -6.25 27.74 -27.51
N GLY A 7 -5.12 27.87 -28.23
CA GLY A 7 -3.87 27.19 -27.89
C GLY A 7 -3.32 27.60 -26.51
N ILE A 8 -3.35 28.89 -26.18
CA ILE A 8 -2.87 29.39 -24.86
C ILE A 8 -3.77 28.92 -23.73
N VAL A 9 -5.09 28.98 -23.90
CA VAL A 9 -6.05 28.53 -22.89
C VAL A 9 -5.89 27.02 -22.64
N ALA A 10 -5.79 26.22 -23.69
CA ALA A 10 -5.56 24.79 -23.57
C ALA A 10 -4.24 24.46 -22.87
N ALA A 11 -3.15 25.16 -23.19
CA ALA A 11 -1.83 24.94 -22.57
C ALA A 11 -1.82 25.22 -21.06
N ILE A 12 -2.65 26.15 -20.57
CA ILE A 12 -2.74 26.49 -19.14
C ILE A 12 -3.71 25.56 -18.40
N THR A 13 -4.80 25.13 -19.04
CA THR A 13 -5.87 24.37 -18.37
C THR A 13 -5.63 22.86 -18.33
N LEU A 14 -5.02 22.29 -19.38
CA LEU A 14 -4.78 20.85 -19.49
C LEU A 14 -3.90 20.28 -18.34
N PRO A 15 -2.77 20.89 -17.96
CA PRO A 15 -1.95 20.36 -16.88
C PRO A 15 -2.70 20.29 -15.53
N ASN A 16 -3.49 21.33 -15.23
CA ASN A 16 -4.28 21.37 -14.01
C ASN A 16 -5.41 20.33 -13.99
N LEU A 17 -6.04 20.09 -15.13
CA LEU A 17 -7.09 19.08 -15.26
C LEU A 17 -6.51 17.67 -15.09
N ILE A 18 -5.36 17.39 -15.70
CA ILE A 18 -4.66 16.11 -15.58
C ILE A 18 -4.23 15.86 -14.13
N ALA A 19 -3.66 16.85 -13.46
CA ALA A 19 -3.24 16.73 -12.06
C ALA A 19 -4.44 16.48 -11.12
N ASN A 20 -5.55 17.19 -11.31
CA ASN A 20 -6.77 16.99 -10.54
C ASN A 20 -7.38 15.60 -10.78
N HIS A 21 -7.39 15.12 -12.02
CA HIS A 21 -7.88 13.78 -12.36
C HIS A 21 -7.02 12.70 -11.69
N LYS A 22 -5.69 12.82 -11.80
CA LYS A 22 -4.75 11.90 -11.13
C LYS A 22 -4.97 11.86 -9.61
N LYS A 23 -5.14 13.04 -9.00
CA LYS A 23 -5.46 13.17 -7.58
C LYS A 23 -6.72 12.40 -7.21
N GLN A 24 -7.81 12.58 -7.97
CA GLN A 24 -9.08 11.88 -7.74
C GLN A 24 -8.94 10.35 -7.88
N ILE A 25 -8.16 9.87 -8.86
CA ILE A 25 -7.88 8.44 -9.02
C ILE A 25 -7.20 7.91 -7.77
N ILE A 26 -6.15 8.57 -7.29
CA ILE A 26 -5.41 8.16 -6.10
C ILE A 26 -6.34 8.09 -4.89
N GLU A 27 -7.06 9.17 -4.60
CA GLU A 27 -7.99 9.26 -3.47
C GLU A 27 -9.04 8.14 -3.48
N THR A 28 -9.69 7.96 -4.63
CA THR A 28 -10.78 6.99 -4.77
C THR A 28 -10.27 5.55 -4.65
N ARG A 29 -9.15 5.24 -5.30
CA ARG A 29 -8.59 3.88 -5.31
C ARG A 29 -7.96 3.49 -3.98
N LEU A 30 -7.32 4.43 -3.28
CA LEU A 30 -6.83 4.21 -1.91
C LEU A 30 -7.97 3.90 -0.94
N ALA A 31 -9.01 4.73 -0.93
CA ALA A 31 -10.17 4.54 -0.07
C ALA A 31 -10.88 3.20 -0.38
N LYS A 32 -11.05 2.89 -1.67
CA LYS A 32 -11.65 1.62 -2.12
C LYS A 32 -10.82 0.42 -1.69
N PHE A 33 -9.50 0.43 -1.94
CA PHE A 33 -8.62 -0.67 -1.54
C PHE A 33 -8.70 -0.91 -0.03
N TYR A 34 -8.53 0.14 0.77
CA TYR A 34 -8.60 0.06 2.23
C TYR A 34 -9.93 -0.54 2.72
N SER A 35 -11.05 -0.05 2.17
CA SER A 35 -12.37 -0.56 2.52
C SER A 35 -12.54 -2.03 2.11
N THR A 36 -12.18 -2.36 0.87
CA THR A 36 -12.36 -3.70 0.31
C THR A 36 -11.53 -4.75 1.04
N VAL A 37 -10.24 -4.48 1.28
CA VAL A 37 -9.36 -5.45 1.95
C VAL A 37 -9.77 -5.66 3.41
N ASN A 38 -10.18 -4.61 4.12
CA ASN A 38 -10.63 -4.76 5.51
C ASN A 38 -12.01 -5.40 5.64
N GLN A 39 -12.89 -5.24 4.65
CA GLN A 39 -14.14 -6.02 4.55
C GLN A 39 -13.85 -7.50 4.29
N ALA A 40 -12.91 -7.81 3.40
CA ALA A 40 -12.48 -9.19 3.14
C ALA A 40 -11.93 -9.86 4.41
N ILE A 41 -11.11 -9.13 5.18
CA ILE A 41 -10.61 -9.61 6.48
C ILE A 41 -11.78 -9.92 7.42
N THR A 42 -12.73 -8.98 7.56
CA THR A 42 -13.90 -9.19 8.45
C THR A 42 -14.75 -10.40 8.03
N GLN A 43 -14.94 -10.60 6.74
CA GLN A 43 -15.67 -11.78 6.22
C GLN A 43 -14.88 -13.07 6.45
N SER A 44 -13.57 -13.03 6.25
CA SER A 44 -12.69 -14.16 6.47
C SER A 44 -12.63 -14.58 7.94
N GLU A 45 -12.66 -13.64 8.88
CA GLU A 45 -12.68 -13.93 10.32
C GLU A 45 -13.87 -14.80 10.75
N VAL A 46 -15.02 -14.73 10.04
CA VAL A 46 -16.20 -15.56 10.31
C VAL A 46 -15.91 -17.05 10.08
N ILE A 47 -15.07 -17.38 9.09
CA ILE A 47 -14.74 -18.75 8.71
C ILE A 47 -13.41 -19.21 9.30
N ASN A 48 -12.41 -18.34 9.31
CA ASN A 48 -11.03 -18.67 9.63
C ASN A 48 -10.61 -18.23 11.05
N GLY A 49 -11.53 -17.67 11.83
CA GLY A 49 -11.24 -17.15 13.16
C GLY A 49 -10.46 -15.85 13.15
N ASP A 50 -10.03 -15.40 14.32
CA ASP A 50 -9.40 -14.10 14.54
C ASP A 50 -8.10 -13.94 13.73
N LYS A 51 -8.02 -12.89 12.95
CA LYS A 51 -6.89 -12.53 12.07
C LYS A 51 -5.53 -12.48 12.78
N LYS A 52 -5.48 -12.27 14.09
CA LYS A 52 -4.23 -12.31 14.86
C LYS A 52 -3.51 -13.67 14.81
N TYR A 53 -4.23 -14.74 14.47
CA TYR A 53 -3.68 -16.08 14.33
C TYR A 53 -3.30 -16.43 12.89
N TRP A 54 -3.67 -15.60 11.90
CA TRP A 54 -3.30 -15.84 10.50
C TRP A 54 -1.94 -15.27 10.14
N PHE A 55 -1.42 -14.40 11.00
CA PHE A 55 -0.22 -13.64 10.70
C PHE A 55 1.04 -14.42 11.03
N ASP A 56 1.85 -14.61 10.00
CA ASP A 56 3.25 -15.00 10.07
C ASP A 56 4.08 -14.03 9.22
N ASP A 57 5.39 -14.11 9.29
CA ASP A 57 6.25 -13.41 8.35
C ASP A 57 6.12 -14.08 6.98
N LEU A 58 5.38 -13.43 6.08
CA LEU A 58 4.95 -14.00 4.81
C LEU A 58 6.08 -13.97 3.79
N GLY A 59 6.82 -15.06 3.68
CA GLY A 59 7.86 -15.26 2.68
C GLY A 59 7.29 -15.26 1.26
N GLY A 60 8.07 -14.70 0.32
CA GLY A 60 7.79 -14.76 -1.10
C GLY A 60 8.13 -16.14 -1.70
N ALA A 61 8.06 -16.24 -3.02
CA ALA A 61 8.45 -17.45 -3.71
C ALA A 61 9.98 -17.63 -3.70
N GLN A 62 10.42 -18.86 -3.57
CA GLN A 62 11.81 -19.22 -3.79
C GLN A 62 12.17 -19.04 -5.27
N ILE A 63 13.40 -18.65 -5.54
CA ILE A 63 13.91 -18.49 -6.91
C ILE A 63 14.77 -19.71 -7.26
N GLY A 64 14.42 -20.37 -8.36
CA GLY A 64 15.13 -21.52 -8.87
C GLY A 64 16.48 -21.15 -9.48
N GLU A 65 17.27 -22.16 -9.83
CA GLU A 65 18.58 -22.02 -10.49
C GLU A 65 18.46 -21.31 -11.87
N ASP A 66 17.30 -21.42 -12.51
CA ASP A 66 16.98 -20.73 -13.77
C ASP A 66 16.59 -19.26 -13.59
N GLY A 67 16.63 -18.74 -12.35
CA GLY A 67 16.25 -17.37 -12.01
C GLY A 67 14.74 -17.10 -12.01
N LYS A 68 13.91 -18.15 -12.05
CA LYS A 68 12.45 -18.01 -12.03
C LYS A 68 11.87 -18.41 -10.68
N PRO A 69 10.71 -17.79 -10.30
CA PRO A 69 9.98 -18.19 -9.11
C PRO A 69 9.53 -19.66 -9.20
N ILE A 70 9.75 -20.42 -8.13
CA ILE A 70 9.27 -21.79 -8.01
C ILE A 70 7.78 -21.74 -7.67
N GLU A 71 6.96 -22.36 -8.51
CA GLU A 71 5.52 -22.39 -8.35
C GLU A 71 5.13 -23.03 -6.99
N GLY A 72 4.17 -22.39 -6.31
CA GLY A 72 3.64 -22.87 -5.03
C GLY A 72 4.58 -22.70 -3.84
N SER A 73 5.77 -22.10 -3.99
CA SER A 73 6.69 -21.85 -2.88
C SER A 73 6.39 -20.59 -2.07
N SER A 74 5.58 -19.65 -2.60
CA SER A 74 5.24 -18.39 -1.93
C SER A 74 4.27 -18.59 -0.77
N GLU A 75 4.71 -18.28 0.45
CA GLU A 75 3.84 -18.28 1.63
C GLU A 75 2.86 -17.11 1.60
N ALA A 76 3.29 -15.94 1.12
CA ALA A 76 2.43 -14.78 0.94
C ALA A 76 1.27 -15.07 -0.02
N GLN A 77 1.51 -15.82 -1.10
CA GLN A 77 0.45 -16.22 -2.04
C GLN A 77 -0.52 -17.23 -1.40
N LYS A 78 -0.01 -18.23 -0.69
CA LYS A 78 -0.85 -19.19 0.04
C LYS A 78 -1.72 -18.50 1.07
N TRP A 79 -1.14 -17.60 1.84
CA TRP A 79 -1.85 -16.80 2.83
C TRP A 79 -2.95 -15.96 2.19
N PHE A 80 -2.62 -15.22 1.13
CA PHE A 80 -3.60 -14.39 0.42
C PHE A 80 -4.76 -15.22 -0.11
N ASN A 81 -4.46 -16.36 -0.74
CA ASN A 81 -5.47 -17.25 -1.32
C ASN A 81 -6.34 -17.93 -0.26
N SER A 82 -5.80 -18.17 0.93
CA SER A 82 -6.57 -18.77 2.02
C SER A 82 -7.50 -17.76 2.70
N TYR A 83 -7.02 -16.54 2.92
CA TYR A 83 -7.71 -15.59 3.80
C TYR A 83 -8.39 -14.44 3.09
N LEU A 84 -7.89 -13.96 1.95
CA LEU A 84 -8.40 -12.74 1.31
C LEU A 84 -9.01 -12.97 -0.07
N ALA A 85 -8.41 -13.75 -0.93
CA ALA A 85 -8.87 -13.96 -2.30
C ALA A 85 -10.33 -14.43 -2.40
N PRO A 86 -10.87 -15.30 -1.52
CA PRO A 86 -12.27 -15.71 -1.58
C PRO A 86 -13.27 -14.57 -1.38
N TYR A 87 -12.84 -13.46 -0.82
CA TYR A 87 -13.68 -12.32 -0.43
C TYR A 87 -13.39 -11.05 -1.23
N MET A 88 -12.49 -11.13 -2.23
CA MET A 88 -12.08 -9.99 -3.05
C MET A 88 -12.22 -10.29 -4.53
N GLN A 89 -12.57 -9.27 -5.31
CA GLN A 89 -12.49 -9.37 -6.76
C GLN A 89 -11.07 -9.04 -7.21
N ILE A 90 -10.39 -10.03 -7.77
CA ILE A 90 -9.06 -9.90 -8.36
C ILE A 90 -9.11 -10.29 -9.84
N THR A 91 -8.21 -9.74 -10.64
CA THR A 91 -8.10 -10.07 -12.07
C THR A 91 -6.92 -10.98 -12.36
N LYS A 92 -5.85 -10.86 -11.59
CA LYS A 92 -4.61 -11.64 -11.79
C LYS A 92 -3.81 -11.65 -10.49
N GLU A 93 -3.11 -12.74 -10.25
CA GLU A 93 -1.97 -12.84 -9.36
C GLU A 93 -0.70 -13.07 -10.16
N GLU A 94 0.41 -12.55 -9.67
CA GLU A 94 1.71 -12.70 -10.30
C GLU A 94 2.80 -12.74 -9.23
N ILE A 95 3.83 -13.55 -9.45
CA ILE A 95 5.06 -13.52 -8.68
C ILE A 95 6.14 -12.86 -9.55
N ASP A 96 6.77 -11.80 -9.05
CA ASP A 96 7.85 -11.16 -9.77
C ASP A 96 9.17 -11.96 -9.70
N SER A 97 10.17 -11.54 -10.46
CA SER A 97 11.49 -12.19 -10.52
C SER A 97 12.26 -12.17 -9.19
N SER A 98 11.79 -11.43 -8.20
CA SER A 98 12.34 -11.40 -6.85
C SER A 98 11.52 -12.24 -5.86
N GLY A 99 10.51 -12.98 -6.32
CA GLY A 99 9.65 -13.81 -5.50
C GLY A 99 8.49 -13.08 -4.81
N ARG A 100 8.27 -11.79 -5.09
CA ARG A 100 7.23 -10.99 -4.43
C ARG A 100 5.87 -11.16 -5.10
N LEU A 101 4.83 -11.28 -4.29
CA LEU A 101 3.45 -11.40 -4.76
C LEU A 101 2.90 -10.05 -5.23
N ILE A 102 2.27 -10.03 -6.40
CA ILE A 102 1.53 -8.91 -6.97
C ILE A 102 0.09 -9.35 -7.23
N ILE A 103 -0.87 -8.57 -6.79
CA ILE A 103 -2.31 -8.81 -6.97
C ILE A 103 -2.90 -7.62 -7.71
N TYR A 104 -3.57 -7.89 -8.83
CA TYR A 104 -4.19 -6.89 -9.68
C TYR A 104 -5.72 -6.86 -9.47
N PHE A 105 -6.27 -5.65 -9.44
CA PHE A 105 -7.70 -5.41 -9.25
C PHE A 105 -8.39 -4.97 -10.55
N PRO A 106 -9.74 -5.15 -10.65
CA PRO A 106 -10.49 -4.81 -11.86
C PRO A 106 -10.40 -3.33 -12.29
N ASP A 107 -10.14 -2.42 -11.35
CA ASP A 107 -10.00 -0.99 -11.63
C ASP A 107 -8.61 -0.59 -12.16
N GLY A 108 -7.73 -1.57 -12.37
CA GLY A 108 -6.37 -1.36 -12.87
C GLY A 108 -5.34 -1.01 -11.78
N SER A 109 -5.77 -0.93 -10.50
CA SER A 109 -4.84 -0.83 -9.38
C SER A 109 -4.21 -2.18 -9.05
N ALA A 110 -3.16 -2.18 -8.23
CA ALA A 110 -2.53 -3.40 -7.75
C ALA A 110 -1.96 -3.21 -6.35
N VAL A 111 -1.72 -4.33 -5.67
CA VAL A 111 -0.95 -4.36 -4.42
C VAL A 111 0.18 -5.38 -4.53
N LYS A 112 1.32 -5.09 -3.93
CA LYS A 112 2.52 -5.92 -3.98
C LYS A 112 3.14 -6.04 -2.60
N THR A 113 3.64 -7.23 -2.23
CA THR A 113 4.49 -7.37 -1.04
C THR A 113 5.79 -6.58 -1.23
N ARG A 114 6.25 -5.90 -0.19
CA ARG A 114 7.45 -5.05 -0.30
C ARG A 114 8.74 -5.86 -0.36
N PHE A 115 8.81 -6.94 0.40
CA PHE A 115 9.98 -7.81 0.50
C PHE A 115 9.66 -9.24 0.09
N SER A 116 10.69 -10.01 -0.24
CA SER A 116 10.60 -11.44 -0.60
C SER A 116 10.95 -12.37 0.56
N ASP A 117 11.60 -11.88 1.60
CA ASP A 117 12.08 -12.65 2.75
C ASP A 117 11.17 -12.59 3.98
N GLY A 118 9.95 -12.14 3.76
CA GLY A 118 8.93 -11.92 4.79
C GLY A 118 8.40 -10.49 4.72
N SER A 119 7.10 -10.33 4.55
CA SER A 119 6.55 -8.99 4.35
C SER A 119 5.33 -8.74 5.22
N ARG A 120 5.47 -7.76 6.11
CA ARG A 120 4.36 -7.10 6.79
C ARG A 120 3.88 -5.91 6.01
N GLU A 121 4.71 -5.44 5.08
CA GLU A 121 4.54 -4.22 4.32
C GLU A 121 4.09 -4.53 2.91
N TRP A 122 3.11 -3.75 2.46
CA TRP A 122 2.47 -3.89 1.16
C TRP A 122 2.46 -2.55 0.46
N ILE A 123 2.81 -2.54 -0.81
CA ILE A 123 2.81 -1.35 -1.64
C ILE A 123 1.56 -1.38 -2.51
N PHE A 124 0.68 -0.41 -2.34
CA PHE A 124 -0.47 -0.20 -3.21
C PHE A 124 -0.11 0.76 -4.35
N TYR A 125 -0.47 0.38 -5.55
CA TYR A 125 -0.32 1.15 -6.77
C TYR A 125 -1.72 1.51 -7.30
N PRO A 126 -2.08 2.81 -7.33
CA PRO A 126 -3.36 3.23 -7.94
C PRO A 126 -3.48 2.90 -9.41
N GLU A 127 -2.36 2.73 -10.11
CA GLU A 127 -2.25 2.26 -11.48
C GLU A 127 -1.36 1.01 -11.56
N LYS A 128 -1.07 0.51 -12.76
CA LYS A 128 -0.20 -0.65 -12.92
C LYS A 128 1.18 -0.40 -12.30
N PRO A 129 1.74 -1.35 -11.55
CA PRO A 129 3.05 -1.20 -10.90
C PRO A 129 4.18 -0.80 -11.87
N ASN A 130 4.13 -1.28 -13.10
CA ASN A 130 5.14 -0.98 -14.13
C ASN A 130 5.21 0.52 -14.51
N ASN A 131 4.18 1.30 -14.17
CA ASN A 131 4.15 2.75 -14.39
C ASN A 131 4.78 3.54 -13.22
N CYS A 132 5.25 2.84 -12.19
CA CYS A 132 5.78 3.44 -10.97
C CYS A 132 7.02 2.68 -10.51
N SER A 133 8.20 3.26 -10.59
CA SER A 133 9.40 2.61 -10.05
C SER A 133 9.32 2.48 -8.52
N GLU A 134 9.94 1.44 -7.98
CA GLU A 134 9.92 1.15 -6.53
C GLU A 134 10.86 2.04 -5.70
N ALA A 135 11.39 3.12 -6.27
CA ALA A 135 12.19 4.08 -5.52
C ALA A 135 11.35 4.74 -4.41
N THR A 136 11.95 4.93 -3.24
CA THR A 136 11.28 5.57 -2.09
C THR A 136 10.73 6.96 -2.43
N SER A 137 11.39 7.67 -3.35
CA SER A 137 10.94 8.96 -3.88
C SER A 137 9.58 8.93 -4.61
N ASN A 138 9.06 7.75 -4.90
CA ASN A 138 7.73 7.55 -5.52
C ASN A 138 6.62 7.22 -4.51
N PHE A 139 6.98 6.99 -3.24
CA PHE A 139 5.96 6.90 -2.20
C PHE A 139 5.22 8.23 -2.07
N GLY A 140 3.90 8.14 -1.96
CA GLY A 140 3.03 9.31 -1.96
C GLY A 140 2.71 9.91 -3.33
N LYS A 141 3.34 9.41 -4.43
CA LYS A 141 3.06 9.87 -5.81
C LYS A 141 2.29 8.85 -6.64
N CYS A 142 2.81 7.64 -6.70
CA CYS A 142 2.27 6.53 -7.48
C CYS A 142 2.37 5.18 -6.74
N ALA A 143 3.00 5.15 -5.57
CA ALA A 143 3.11 4.01 -4.68
C ALA A 143 2.74 4.44 -3.26
N PHE A 144 1.97 3.62 -2.56
CA PHE A 144 1.38 3.95 -1.25
C PHE A 144 1.56 2.79 -0.29
N LEU A 145 2.19 3.04 0.85
CA LEU A 145 2.62 2.00 1.77
C LEU A 145 1.52 1.66 2.78
N PHE A 146 1.25 0.37 2.90
CA PHE A 146 0.38 -0.24 3.91
C PHE A 146 1.17 -1.24 4.74
N MET A 147 0.64 -1.56 5.91
CA MET A 147 1.15 -2.62 6.78
C MET A 147 0.00 -3.49 7.26
N TYR A 148 0.23 -4.80 7.25
CA TYR A 148 -0.64 -5.78 7.88
C TYR A 148 0.08 -6.39 9.08
N TYR A 149 -0.35 -6.07 10.28
CA TYR A 149 0.26 -6.55 11.52
C TYR A 149 -0.77 -6.70 12.64
N PRO A 150 -1.71 -7.64 12.53
CA PRO A 150 -2.80 -7.80 13.50
C PRO A 150 -2.34 -8.49 14.80
N ALA A 151 -1.30 -9.29 14.77
CA ALA A 151 -0.80 -10.00 15.93
C ALA A 151 -0.10 -9.07 16.92
N LYS A 152 -0.15 -9.41 18.20
CA LYS A 152 0.79 -8.85 19.19
C LYS A 152 2.17 -9.35 18.83
N ALA A 153 3.10 -8.45 18.57
CA ALA A 153 4.45 -8.84 18.23
C ALA A 153 5.13 -9.50 19.43
N PRO A 154 5.55 -10.75 19.34
CA PRO A 154 6.57 -11.26 20.21
C PRO A 154 7.92 -10.77 19.68
N HIS A 155 8.33 -9.58 20.02
CA HIS A 155 9.72 -9.21 19.89
C HIS A 155 10.41 -9.42 21.24
N GLY A 156 11.16 -10.46 21.28
CA GLY A 156 12.38 -10.69 22.05
C GLY A 156 12.33 -10.59 23.55
N ASN A 157 11.41 -9.91 24.21
CA ASN A 157 11.35 -9.79 25.67
C ASN A 157 9.93 -9.61 26.22
N GLY A 158 8.88 -9.94 25.45
CA GLY A 158 7.50 -9.92 25.93
C GLY A 158 6.92 -8.52 26.18
N THR A 159 7.63 -7.46 25.85
CA THR A 159 7.13 -6.10 25.87
C THR A 159 6.33 -5.82 24.61
N GLU A 160 5.12 -5.29 24.76
CA GLU A 160 4.35 -4.77 23.62
C GLU A 160 5.24 -3.77 22.87
N ASN A 161 5.52 -4.06 21.60
CA ASN A 161 6.33 -3.16 20.79
C ASN A 161 5.49 -1.92 20.47
N SER A 162 5.78 -0.82 21.15
CA SER A 162 5.10 0.47 20.96
C SER A 162 5.11 0.95 19.51
N ASP A 163 6.09 0.48 18.72
CA ASP A 163 6.28 0.87 17.33
C ASP A 163 5.13 0.42 16.42
N PHE A 164 4.46 -0.68 16.78
CA PHE A 164 3.35 -1.25 16.02
C PHE A 164 1.95 -0.92 16.58
N LYS A 165 1.86 -0.11 17.64
CA LYS A 165 0.60 0.17 18.36
C LYS A 165 -0.58 0.56 17.47
N TYR A 166 -0.31 1.18 16.33
CA TYR A 166 -1.33 1.61 15.36
C TYR A 166 -1.74 0.53 14.36
N HIS A 167 -1.10 -0.64 14.41
CA HIS A 167 -1.36 -1.78 13.53
C HIS A 167 -1.92 -2.98 14.30
N ILE A 168 -1.51 -3.18 15.55
CA ILE A 168 -1.89 -4.33 16.38
C ILE A 168 -3.41 -4.45 16.47
N GLY A 169 -3.93 -5.66 16.22
CA GLY A 169 -5.36 -5.96 16.28
C GLY A 169 -6.19 -5.41 15.12
N LYS A 170 -5.55 -4.73 14.15
CA LYS A 170 -6.21 -4.16 12.98
C LYS A 170 -5.96 -5.02 11.73
N GLY A 171 -6.62 -4.66 10.64
CA GLY A 171 -6.39 -5.24 9.32
C GLY A 171 -5.23 -4.56 8.59
N PHE A 172 -5.42 -4.32 7.29
CA PHE A 172 -4.51 -3.48 6.53
C PHE A 172 -4.67 -2.03 6.97
N GLU A 173 -3.57 -1.44 7.44
CA GLU A 173 -3.51 -0.03 7.82
C GLU A 173 -2.45 0.70 6.98
N PRO A 174 -2.66 1.97 6.63
CA PRO A 174 -1.56 2.81 6.14
C PRO A 174 -0.36 2.70 7.06
N PHE A 175 0.83 2.68 6.50
CA PHE A 175 2.07 2.53 7.25
C PHE A 175 2.22 3.62 8.32
N LYS A 176 2.31 3.22 9.59
CA LYS A 176 2.41 4.08 10.78
C LYS A 176 3.43 3.54 11.79
N TRP A 177 4.43 2.82 11.33
CA TRP A 177 5.48 2.28 12.19
C TRP A 177 6.27 3.42 12.84
N HIS A 178 6.47 3.39 14.15
CA HIS A 178 7.05 4.46 14.97
C HIS A 178 6.25 5.78 15.04
N TRP A 179 5.03 5.84 14.52
CA TRP A 179 4.26 7.07 14.61
C TRP A 179 3.91 7.41 16.06
N ASP A 180 4.14 8.67 16.45
CA ASP A 180 3.90 9.20 17.80
C ASP A 180 2.42 9.52 18.10
N GLY A 181 1.58 9.62 17.06
CA GLY A 181 0.17 9.98 17.14
C GLY A 181 -0.14 11.42 16.72
N GLU A 182 0.88 12.23 16.48
CA GLU A 182 0.72 13.63 16.14
C GLU A 182 0.51 13.83 14.64
N ALA A 183 -0.43 14.71 14.27
CA ALA A 183 -0.72 15.00 12.87
C ALA A 183 0.48 15.63 12.13
N THR A 184 1.26 16.45 12.82
CA THR A 184 2.48 17.06 12.27
C THR A 184 3.50 16.03 11.82
N SER A 185 3.67 14.96 12.59
CA SER A 185 4.57 13.87 12.24
C SER A 185 4.16 13.12 10.98
N LEU A 186 2.86 13.10 10.63
CA LEU A 186 2.40 12.55 9.34
C LEU A 186 2.86 13.41 8.16
N TYR A 187 2.84 14.74 8.31
CA TYR A 187 3.36 15.66 7.29
C TYR A 187 4.87 15.51 7.14
N ASP A 188 5.61 15.46 8.24
CA ASP A 188 7.06 15.32 8.24
C ASP A 188 7.48 13.98 7.61
N GLY A 189 6.86 12.88 8.01
CA GLY A 189 7.16 11.56 7.46
C GLY A 189 6.61 11.31 6.05
N CYS A 190 5.73 12.19 5.54
CA CYS A 190 5.36 12.23 4.13
C CYS A 190 6.32 13.10 3.32
N LYS A 191 6.84 14.20 3.89
CA LYS A 191 7.79 15.11 3.24
C LYS A 191 9.18 14.48 3.09
N GLU A 192 9.63 13.83 4.14
CA GLU A 192 10.97 13.24 4.24
C GLU A 192 10.95 11.97 5.09
N ARG A 193 12.08 11.59 5.65
CA ARG A 193 12.20 10.45 6.56
C ARG A 193 11.81 10.87 7.97
N PHE A 194 10.89 10.14 8.59
CA PHE A 194 10.54 10.30 10.00
C PHE A 194 11.18 9.18 10.84
N SER A 195 11.95 9.56 11.87
CA SER A 195 12.60 8.60 12.76
C SER A 195 13.42 7.55 11.99
N TYR A 196 13.20 6.26 12.26
CA TYR A 196 13.87 5.13 11.59
C TYR A 196 13.10 4.64 10.33
N THR A 197 12.06 5.35 9.90
CA THR A 197 11.28 4.97 8.73
C THR A 197 12.00 5.29 7.41
N ILE A 198 11.34 5.00 6.31
CA ILE A 198 11.80 5.38 4.98
C ILE A 198 11.20 6.72 4.56
N GLU A 199 11.80 7.35 3.58
CA GLU A 199 11.26 8.57 2.98
C GLU A 199 9.84 8.37 2.48
N HIS A 200 8.99 9.36 2.71
CA HIS A 200 7.60 9.41 2.26
C HIS A 200 6.69 8.26 2.77
N ALA A 201 7.14 7.51 3.80
CA ALA A 201 6.40 6.36 4.31
C ALA A 201 5.00 6.70 4.83
N TYR A 202 4.84 7.90 5.42
CA TYR A 202 3.58 8.30 6.04
C TYR A 202 2.59 8.99 5.09
N CYS A 203 2.89 9.10 3.80
CA CYS A 203 1.99 9.75 2.85
C CYS A 203 0.61 9.09 2.77
N THR A 204 0.55 7.76 2.82
CA THR A 204 -0.73 7.03 2.86
C THR A 204 -1.50 7.33 4.15
N ALA A 205 -0.80 7.36 5.29
CA ALA A 205 -1.40 7.68 6.59
C ALA A 205 -1.90 9.13 6.66
N LEU A 206 -1.16 10.07 6.08
CA LEU A 206 -1.59 11.48 5.97
C LEU A 206 -2.87 11.60 5.16
N ILE A 207 -2.99 10.90 4.02
CA ILE A 207 -4.20 10.90 3.19
C ILE A 207 -5.37 10.27 3.96
N GLN A 208 -5.15 9.16 4.68
CA GLN A 208 -6.17 8.56 5.56
C GLN A 208 -6.63 9.53 6.65
N HIS A 209 -5.70 10.18 7.34
CA HIS A 209 -5.99 11.16 8.38
C HIS A 209 -6.86 12.31 7.87
N ASN A 210 -6.65 12.73 6.63
CA ASN A 210 -7.46 13.75 5.94
C ASN A 210 -8.71 13.18 5.23
N GLY A 211 -9.28 12.07 5.74
CA GLY A 211 -10.51 11.47 5.22
C GLY A 211 -10.39 10.92 3.80
N TRP A 212 -9.25 10.33 3.45
CA TRP A 212 -8.90 9.81 2.12
C TRP A 212 -8.88 10.89 1.04
N LYS A 213 -8.56 12.13 1.45
CA LYS A 213 -8.33 13.26 0.57
C LYS A 213 -6.89 13.71 0.65
N ILE A 214 -6.31 14.00 -0.48
CA ILE A 214 -4.97 14.60 -0.54
C ILE A 214 -5.11 16.06 -0.13
N PRO A 215 -4.50 16.49 0.99
CA PRO A 215 -4.63 17.85 1.48
C PRO A 215 -4.05 18.87 0.48
N LYS A 216 -4.44 20.14 0.62
CA LYS A 216 -3.97 21.22 -0.27
C LYS A 216 -2.48 21.50 -0.14
N ASP A 217 -1.97 21.31 1.06
CA ASP A 217 -0.56 21.47 1.46
C ASP A 217 0.22 20.14 1.44
N TYR A 218 -0.27 19.17 0.64
CA TYR A 218 0.38 17.88 0.49
C TYR A 218 1.85 18.03 0.07
N PRO A 219 2.80 17.45 0.82
CA PRO A 219 4.22 17.76 0.63
C PRO A 219 4.81 17.23 -0.68
N ILE A 220 4.12 16.30 -1.34
CA ILE A 220 4.59 15.63 -2.56
C ILE A 220 3.85 16.17 -3.78
N LYS A 221 4.61 16.54 -4.82
CA LYS A 221 4.04 16.91 -6.12
C LYS A 221 3.61 15.65 -6.89
N LEU A 222 2.33 15.57 -7.25
CA LEU A 222 1.72 14.46 -7.99
C LEU A 222 1.94 14.56 -9.51
#